data_b7eaac3e61f5bdfde029183d20871640
#
_entry.id   b7eaac3e61f5bdfde029183d20871640
#
_cell.length_a   1.000
_cell.length_b   1.000
_cell.length_c   1.000
_cell.angle_alpha   90.00
_cell.angle_beta   90.00
_cell.angle_gamma   90.00
#
_symmetry.space_group_name_H-M   'P 1'
#
loop_
_entity.id
_entity.type
_entity.pdbx_description
1 polymer ?
#
loop_
_entity_poly.entity_id
_entity_poly.type
_entity_poly.pdbx_seq_one_letter_code
_entity_poly.pdbx_strand_id
1 'polypeptide(L)'
;MPNRKLGKASDQRDAMLRNLTTALLWNGKIVTTEARAKEIRPIAEKLITLAVKEYKNTVTVEKETRNDKEQVVKVEKINDMPSKLHARRQIMAYLYNMPLPRNEKETKPEYAKRSKETPHPVVEKLFREIAPKYEGRNGGYTRVLKXXXXXPRRCDGNGNDRADLTHWIH
;
A
#
# COMPACT_ATOMS: atom_id res chain seq x y z
N MET A 1 8.94 -12.22 -17.00
CA MET A 1 9.12 -13.44 -16.20
C MET A 1 7.85 -14.27 -16.25
N PRO A 2 7.93 -15.60 -16.38
CA PRO A 2 6.73 -16.42 -16.34
C PRO A 2 6.07 -16.31 -14.97
N ASN A 3 4.79 -16.05 -14.96
CA ASN A 3 4.02 -15.92 -13.72
C ASN A 3 3.92 -17.28 -13.03
N ARG A 4 4.47 -17.38 -11.81
CA ARG A 4 4.39 -18.62 -11.03
C ARG A 4 2.95 -18.88 -10.60
N LYS A 5 2.50 -20.11 -10.76
CA LYS A 5 1.15 -20.52 -10.32
C LYS A 5 1.00 -20.57 -8.79
N LEU A 6 2.10 -20.79 -8.06
CA LEU A 6 2.17 -20.86 -6.59
C LEU A 6 1.21 -21.91 -5.98
N GLY A 7 0.92 -22.98 -6.74
CA GLY A 7 0.03 -24.06 -6.31
C GLY A 7 -1.44 -23.62 -6.14
N LYS A 8 -1.88 -22.59 -6.87
CA LYS A 8 -3.22 -22.02 -6.72
C LYS A 8 -3.89 -21.80 -8.08
N ALA A 9 -5.22 -21.79 -8.10
CA ALA A 9 -6.01 -21.30 -9.22
C ALA A 9 -5.73 -19.82 -9.44
N SER A 10 -5.95 -19.31 -10.65
CA SER A 10 -5.58 -17.93 -11.03
C SER A 10 -6.23 -16.87 -10.13
N ASP A 11 -7.53 -17.01 -9.87
CA ASP A 11 -8.29 -16.10 -9.01
C ASP A 11 -7.74 -16.06 -7.57
N GLN A 12 -7.50 -17.24 -6.99
CA GLN A 12 -6.91 -17.38 -5.65
C GLN A 12 -5.49 -16.81 -5.59
N ARG A 13 -4.69 -17.04 -6.65
CA ARG A 13 -3.34 -16.52 -6.77
C ARG A 13 -3.37 -14.99 -6.77
N ASP A 14 -4.21 -14.41 -7.60
CA ASP A 14 -4.29 -12.95 -7.75
C ASP A 14 -4.81 -12.29 -6.46
N ALA A 15 -5.81 -12.86 -5.82
CA ALA A 15 -6.30 -12.40 -4.51
C ALA A 15 -5.19 -12.45 -3.44
N MET A 16 -4.43 -13.54 -3.41
CA MET A 16 -3.30 -13.70 -2.48
C MET A 16 -2.21 -12.64 -2.73
N LEU A 17 -1.83 -12.41 -3.97
CA LEU A 17 -0.78 -11.42 -4.32
C LEU A 17 -1.25 -9.99 -4.00
N ARG A 18 -2.52 -9.67 -4.27
CA ARG A 18 -3.11 -8.37 -3.89
C ARG A 18 -3.07 -8.16 -2.39
N ASN A 19 -3.48 -9.17 -1.62
CA ASN A 19 -3.49 -9.11 -0.15
C ASN A 19 -2.07 -8.90 0.39
N LEU A 20 -1.10 -9.69 -0.06
CA LEU A 20 0.29 -9.59 0.39
C LEU A 20 0.92 -8.24 -0.01
N THR A 21 0.61 -7.71 -1.20
CA THR A 21 1.08 -6.39 -1.62
C THR A 21 0.48 -5.29 -0.75
N THR A 22 -0.83 -5.37 -0.45
CA THR A 22 -1.51 -4.42 0.44
C THR A 22 -0.88 -4.45 1.84
N ALA A 23 -0.67 -5.64 2.39
CA ALA A 23 -0.03 -5.82 3.69
C ALA A 23 1.41 -5.28 3.72
N LEU A 24 2.17 -5.47 2.63
CA LEU A 24 3.53 -4.96 2.50
C LEU A 24 3.56 -3.43 2.55
N LEU A 25 2.70 -2.77 1.75
CA LEU A 25 2.63 -1.31 1.70
C LEU A 25 2.11 -0.72 3.02
N TRP A 26 1.19 -1.42 3.68
CA TRP A 26 0.63 -0.97 4.95
C TRP A 26 1.62 -1.12 6.11
N ASN A 27 2.21 -2.31 6.28
CA ASN A 27 3.07 -2.61 7.42
C ASN A 27 4.55 -2.23 7.20
N GLY A 28 4.96 -2.03 5.93
CA GLY A 28 6.36 -1.80 5.56
C GLY A 28 7.17 -3.08 5.46
N LYS A 29 6.72 -4.17 6.09
CA LYS A 29 7.39 -5.48 6.05
C LYS A 29 6.37 -6.62 6.14
N ILE A 30 6.69 -7.73 5.51
CA ILE A 30 5.92 -8.97 5.62
C ILE A 30 6.86 -10.18 5.67
N VAL A 31 6.40 -11.23 6.33
CA VAL A 31 7.08 -12.52 6.35
C VAL A 31 6.29 -13.49 5.47
N THR A 32 6.93 -14.07 4.46
CA THR A 32 6.27 -14.95 3.49
C THR A 32 7.30 -15.89 2.85
N THR A 33 6.83 -16.82 2.03
CA THR A 33 7.75 -17.74 1.32
C THR A 33 8.51 -17.00 0.21
N GLU A 34 9.72 -17.48 -0.11
CA GLU A 34 10.59 -16.91 -1.14
C GLU A 34 9.89 -16.77 -2.50
N ALA A 35 9.13 -17.79 -2.89
CA ALA A 35 8.40 -17.78 -4.16
C ALA A 35 7.36 -16.64 -4.22
N ARG A 36 6.61 -16.43 -3.13
CA ARG A 36 5.64 -15.32 -3.03
C ARG A 36 6.34 -13.98 -2.99
N ALA A 37 7.42 -13.85 -2.22
CA ALA A 37 8.20 -12.61 -2.11
C ALA A 37 8.71 -12.16 -3.49
N LYS A 38 9.24 -13.10 -4.28
CA LYS A 38 9.74 -12.82 -5.64
C LYS A 38 8.63 -12.38 -6.60
N GLU A 39 7.40 -12.87 -6.42
CA GLU A 39 6.24 -12.45 -7.25
C GLU A 39 5.65 -11.10 -6.81
N ILE A 40 5.66 -10.80 -5.51
CA ILE A 40 5.14 -9.53 -4.98
C ILE A 40 6.04 -8.36 -5.35
N ARG A 41 7.36 -8.57 -5.38
CA ARG A 41 8.36 -7.53 -5.62
C ARG A 41 8.06 -6.67 -6.85
N PRO A 42 7.94 -7.23 -8.08
CA PRO A 42 7.65 -6.38 -9.25
C PRO A 42 6.31 -5.66 -9.17
N ILE A 43 5.31 -6.24 -8.51
CA ILE A 43 3.99 -5.62 -8.34
C ILE A 43 4.11 -4.41 -7.42
N ALA A 44 4.72 -4.59 -6.26
CA ALA A 44 4.91 -3.50 -5.28
C ALA A 44 5.76 -2.37 -5.88
N GLU A 45 6.85 -2.70 -6.57
CA GLU A 45 7.72 -1.71 -7.20
C GLU A 45 7.00 -0.91 -8.28
N LYS A 46 6.12 -1.55 -9.06
CA LYS A 46 5.31 -0.85 -10.06
C LYS A 46 4.36 0.17 -9.41
N LEU A 47 3.69 -0.21 -8.32
CA LEU A 47 2.79 0.69 -7.59
C LEU A 47 3.54 1.86 -6.96
N ILE A 48 4.71 1.60 -6.36
CA ILE A 48 5.55 2.63 -5.77
C ILE A 48 6.06 3.60 -6.86
N THR A 49 6.50 3.07 -8.02
CA THR A 49 6.95 3.90 -9.15
C THR A 49 5.84 4.85 -9.62
N LEU A 50 4.60 4.35 -9.74
CA LEU A 50 3.46 5.20 -10.12
C LEU A 50 3.24 6.32 -9.11
N ALA A 51 3.35 6.02 -7.82
CA ALA A 51 3.18 7.01 -6.77
C ALA A 51 4.33 8.03 -6.77
N VAL A 52 5.59 7.57 -6.89
CA VAL A 52 6.80 8.42 -6.88
C VAL A 52 6.80 9.41 -8.06
N LYS A 53 6.33 9.00 -9.22
CA LYS A 53 6.26 9.88 -10.40
C LYS A 53 5.24 11.01 -10.25
N GLU A 54 4.15 10.75 -9.53
CA GLU A 54 2.96 11.62 -9.56
C GLU A 54 2.65 12.33 -8.24
N TYR A 55 3.34 12.01 -7.13
CA TYR A 55 2.94 12.52 -5.81
C TYR A 55 2.96 14.06 -5.71
N LYS A 56 3.84 14.74 -6.46
CA LYS A 56 3.93 16.20 -6.49
C LYS A 56 2.87 16.88 -7.36
N ASN A 57 2.23 16.15 -8.24
CA ASN A 57 1.32 16.72 -9.24
C ASN A 57 -0.02 17.08 -8.60
N THR A 58 -0.06 18.23 -7.94
CA THR A 58 -1.24 18.78 -7.27
C THR A 58 -1.52 20.20 -7.77
N VAL A 59 -2.76 20.62 -7.67
CA VAL A 59 -3.20 21.97 -7.99
C VAL A 59 -4.03 22.52 -6.82
N THR A 60 -3.78 23.77 -6.44
CA THR A 60 -4.56 24.46 -5.42
C THR A 60 -5.75 25.14 -6.11
N VAL A 61 -6.95 24.82 -5.64
CA VAL A 61 -8.20 25.38 -6.17
C VAL A 61 -8.97 26.04 -5.02
N GLU A 62 -9.41 27.27 -5.25
CA GLU A 62 -10.32 27.96 -4.31
C GLU A 62 -11.72 27.36 -4.48
N LYS A 63 -12.30 26.91 -3.40
CA LYS A 63 -13.69 26.46 -3.38
C LYS A 63 -14.52 27.33 -2.45
N GLU A 64 -15.64 27.78 -2.95
CA GLU A 64 -16.61 28.46 -2.15
C GLU A 64 -17.43 27.43 -1.36
N THR A 65 -17.37 27.52 -0.05
CA THR A 65 -18.10 26.65 0.86
C THR A 65 -18.98 27.53 1.76
N ARG A 66 -20.19 27.09 2.05
CA ARG A 66 -21.08 27.78 2.99
C ARG A 66 -20.79 27.29 4.41
N ASN A 67 -20.55 28.23 5.31
CA ASN A 67 -20.44 27.96 6.74
C ASN A 67 -21.82 27.71 7.35
N ASP A 68 -21.85 27.25 8.59
CA ASP A 68 -23.05 27.01 9.40
C ASP A 68 -23.92 28.29 9.52
N LYS A 69 -23.33 29.48 9.30
CA LYS A 69 -23.98 30.78 9.28
C LYS A 69 -24.41 31.24 7.87
N GLU A 70 -24.44 30.35 6.90
CA GLU A 70 -24.78 30.57 5.49
C GLU A 70 -23.88 31.58 4.75
N GLN A 71 -22.75 31.96 5.33
CA GLN A 71 -21.80 32.88 4.69
C GLN A 71 -20.89 32.08 3.72
N VAL A 72 -20.65 32.69 2.56
CA VAL A 72 -19.73 32.10 1.56
C VAL A 72 -18.30 32.38 2.01
N VAL A 73 -17.56 31.29 2.29
CA VAL A 73 -16.15 31.34 2.64
C VAL A 73 -15.34 30.64 1.55
N LYS A 74 -14.30 31.31 1.08
CA LYS A 74 -13.34 30.72 0.13
C LYS A 74 -12.35 29.87 0.90
N VAL A 75 -12.34 28.58 0.61
CA VAL A 75 -11.39 27.63 1.22
C VAL A 75 -10.45 27.11 0.12
N GLU A 76 -9.16 27.27 0.34
CA GLU A 76 -8.15 26.68 -0.54
C GLU A 76 -8.13 25.17 -0.34
N LYS A 77 -8.28 24.45 -1.43
CA LYS A 77 -8.25 22.99 -1.41
C LYS A 77 -7.24 22.46 -2.43
N ILE A 78 -6.35 21.59 -1.95
CA ILE A 78 -5.35 20.94 -2.80
C ILE A 78 -6.04 19.74 -3.48
N ASN A 79 -6.12 19.78 -4.79
CA ASN A 79 -6.66 18.69 -5.62
C ASN A 79 -5.54 18.00 -6.38
N ASP A 80 -5.73 16.73 -6.65
CA ASP A 80 -4.81 15.98 -7.51
C ASP A 80 -4.99 16.42 -8.97
N MET A 81 -3.88 16.62 -9.70
CA MET A 81 -3.92 16.82 -11.15
C MET A 81 -4.41 15.54 -11.85
N PRO A 82 -4.89 15.64 -13.10
CA PRO A 82 -5.44 14.48 -13.82
C PRO A 82 -4.49 13.28 -13.88
N SER A 83 -3.20 13.48 -14.07
CA SER A 83 -2.19 12.40 -14.09
C SER A 83 -2.08 11.70 -12.74
N LYS A 84 -2.03 12.48 -11.65
CA LYS A 84 -1.98 11.93 -10.28
C LYS A 84 -3.29 11.21 -9.92
N LEU A 85 -4.42 11.79 -10.31
CA LEU A 85 -5.75 11.17 -10.11
C LEU A 85 -5.83 9.83 -10.83
N HIS A 86 -5.31 9.76 -12.08
CA HIS A 86 -5.24 8.51 -12.84
C HIS A 86 -4.38 7.45 -12.13
N ALA A 87 -3.19 7.83 -11.69
CA ALA A 87 -2.29 6.94 -10.94
C ALA A 87 -2.97 6.45 -9.65
N ARG A 88 -3.62 7.36 -8.91
CA ARG A 88 -4.36 7.02 -7.69
C ARG A 88 -5.46 5.99 -7.97
N ARG A 89 -6.23 6.19 -9.05
CA ARG A 89 -7.30 5.26 -9.45
C ARG A 89 -6.74 3.88 -9.81
N GLN A 90 -5.62 3.81 -10.53
CA GLN A 90 -4.95 2.55 -10.85
C GLN A 90 -4.50 1.80 -9.59
N ILE A 91 -3.91 2.52 -8.63
CA ILE A 91 -3.44 1.95 -7.37
C ILE A 91 -4.64 1.44 -6.55
N MET A 92 -5.73 2.23 -6.45
CA MET A 92 -6.96 1.83 -5.75
C MET A 92 -7.62 0.60 -6.37
N ALA A 93 -7.58 0.47 -7.70
CA ALA A 93 -8.14 -0.69 -8.41
C ALA A 93 -7.39 -1.99 -8.07
N TYR A 94 -6.11 -1.88 -7.72
CA TYR A 94 -5.28 -3.06 -7.38
C TYR A 94 -5.30 -3.36 -5.87
N LEU A 95 -5.10 -2.36 -5.01
CA LEU A 95 -4.96 -2.57 -3.56
C LEU A 95 -6.32 -2.79 -2.88
N TYR A 96 -6.32 -3.59 -1.83
CA TYR A 96 -7.49 -3.70 -0.95
C TYR A 96 -7.54 -2.52 0.01
N ASN A 97 -8.74 -2.08 0.34
CA ASN A 97 -8.93 -1.06 1.34
C ASN A 97 -8.79 -1.67 2.74
N MET A 98 -7.81 -1.19 3.50
CA MET A 98 -7.58 -1.61 4.88
C MET A 98 -8.23 -0.57 5.81
N PRO A 99 -9.04 -0.99 6.76
CA PRO A 99 -9.60 -0.05 7.72
C PRO A 99 -8.50 0.53 8.61
N LEU A 100 -8.66 1.77 9.02
CA LEU A 100 -7.76 2.40 10.00
C LEU A 100 -7.84 1.64 11.33
N PRO A 101 -6.73 1.43 12.01
CA PRO A 101 -6.80 0.87 13.36
C PRO A 101 -7.52 1.84 14.28
N ARG A 102 -8.38 1.31 15.14
CA ARG A 102 -9.08 2.10 16.13
C ARG A 102 -8.13 2.42 17.29
N ASN A 103 -8.11 3.67 17.72
CA ASN A 103 -7.35 4.08 18.90
C ASN A 103 -8.06 3.60 20.18
N GLU A 104 -7.29 3.29 21.23
CA GLU A 104 -7.82 2.70 22.47
C GLU A 104 -8.93 3.53 23.14
N LYS A 105 -8.83 4.85 23.06
CA LYS A 105 -9.77 5.79 23.71
C LYS A 105 -10.76 6.44 22.74
N GLU A 106 -10.79 5.99 21.48
CA GLU A 106 -11.59 6.60 20.42
C GLU A 106 -13.03 6.11 20.47
N THR A 107 -13.98 7.06 20.46
CA THR A 107 -15.40 6.74 20.39
C THR A 107 -15.80 6.33 18.97
N LYS A 108 -16.95 5.64 18.84
CA LYS A 108 -17.47 5.21 17.51
C LYS A 108 -17.68 6.38 16.52
N PRO A 109 -18.29 7.53 16.94
CA PRO A 109 -18.47 8.64 16.01
C PRO A 109 -17.15 9.31 15.59
N GLU A 110 -16.18 9.41 16.49
CA GLU A 110 -14.84 9.94 16.17
C GLU A 110 -14.13 9.06 15.15
N TYR A 111 -14.16 7.75 15.36
CA TYR A 111 -13.61 6.78 14.40
C TYR A 111 -14.30 6.92 13.02
N ALA A 112 -15.63 7.03 13.00
CA ALA A 112 -16.38 7.18 11.75
C ALA A 112 -16.01 8.48 11.02
N LYS A 113 -15.79 9.58 11.75
CA LYS A 113 -15.35 10.86 11.18
C LYS A 113 -13.95 10.73 10.57
N ARG A 114 -12.99 10.17 11.33
CA ARG A 114 -11.61 9.95 10.87
C ARG A 114 -11.55 9.01 9.66
N SER A 115 -12.38 7.97 9.67
CA SER A 115 -12.47 7.01 8.55
C SER A 115 -13.03 7.65 7.27
N LYS A 116 -13.95 8.62 7.40
CA LYS A 116 -14.47 9.40 6.27
C LYS A 116 -13.43 10.36 5.70
N GLU A 117 -12.57 10.92 6.55
CA GLU A 117 -11.48 11.83 6.13
C GLU A 117 -10.41 11.09 5.32
N THR A 118 -10.16 9.82 5.65
CA THR A 118 -9.17 8.98 4.95
C THR A 118 -9.82 7.69 4.42
N PRO A 119 -10.58 7.77 3.31
CA PRO A 119 -11.31 6.60 2.79
C PRO A 119 -10.41 5.47 2.28
N HIS A 120 -9.17 5.76 1.89
CA HIS A 120 -8.22 4.77 1.38
C HIS A 120 -6.86 4.91 2.08
N PRO A 121 -6.73 4.46 3.34
CA PRO A 121 -5.53 4.73 4.15
C PRO A 121 -4.22 4.19 3.55
N VAL A 122 -4.25 3.02 2.92
CA VAL A 122 -3.05 2.43 2.28
C VAL A 122 -2.55 3.33 1.13
N VAL A 123 -3.48 3.84 0.33
CA VAL A 123 -3.16 4.71 -0.81
C VAL A 123 -2.62 6.06 -0.30
N GLU A 124 -3.26 6.63 0.73
CA GLU A 124 -2.77 7.87 1.35
C GLU A 124 -1.36 7.70 1.92
N LYS A 125 -1.13 6.60 2.62
CA LYS A 125 0.21 6.25 3.13
C LYS A 125 1.23 6.17 2.01
N LEU A 126 0.86 5.55 0.89
CA LEU A 126 1.75 5.40 -0.27
C LEU A 126 2.15 6.78 -0.84
N PHE A 127 1.19 7.70 -1.02
CA PHE A 127 1.45 9.04 -1.58
C PHE A 127 2.10 10.01 -0.59
N ARG A 128 1.74 9.96 0.70
CA ARG A 128 2.20 10.92 1.71
C ARG A 128 3.51 10.52 2.41
N GLU A 129 3.71 9.21 2.65
CA GLU A 129 4.85 8.73 3.43
C GLU A 129 5.90 8.01 2.57
N ILE A 130 5.45 7.10 1.69
CA ILE A 130 6.37 6.23 0.95
C ILE A 130 6.94 6.97 -0.27
N ALA A 131 6.11 7.59 -1.09
CA ALA A 131 6.56 8.23 -2.33
C ALA A 131 7.63 9.31 -2.10
N PRO A 132 7.50 10.24 -1.12
CA PRO A 132 8.54 11.24 -0.89
C PRO A 132 9.90 10.67 -0.49
N LYS A 133 9.93 9.54 0.23
CA LYS A 133 11.19 8.88 0.65
C LYS A 133 12.01 8.39 -0.53
N TYR A 134 11.38 8.15 -1.66
CA TYR A 134 12.03 7.58 -2.85
C TYR A 134 12.15 8.57 -4.00
N GLU A 135 12.02 9.85 -3.72
CA GLU A 135 12.23 10.90 -4.72
C GLU A 135 13.63 10.77 -5.35
N GLY A 136 13.69 10.83 -6.68
CA GLY A 136 14.94 10.69 -7.43
C GLY A 136 15.45 9.27 -7.60
N ARG A 137 14.80 8.29 -7.00
CA ARG A 137 15.21 6.88 -7.11
C ARG A 137 14.37 6.15 -8.17
N ASN A 138 15.04 5.46 -9.08
CA ASN A 138 14.41 4.73 -10.19
C ASN A 138 14.40 3.22 -9.95
N GLY A 139 13.55 2.76 -9.02
CA GLY A 139 13.38 1.34 -8.73
C GLY A 139 14.19 0.85 -7.53
N GLY A 140 14.09 -0.45 -7.26
CA GLY A 140 14.77 -1.09 -6.14
C GLY A 140 14.25 -0.62 -4.77
N TYR A 141 12.96 -0.34 -4.70
CA TYR A 141 12.31 0.11 -3.45
C TYR A 141 12.11 -1.01 -2.43
N THR A 142 12.19 -2.25 -2.88
CA THR A 142 11.92 -3.42 -2.04
C THR A 142 13.12 -4.37 -2.02
N ARG A 143 13.34 -5.01 -0.88
CA ARG A 143 14.41 -5.99 -0.69
C ARG A 143 13.84 -7.29 -0.09
N VAL A 144 14.26 -8.43 -0.64
CA VAL A 144 13.95 -9.75 -0.08
C VAL A 144 15.13 -10.18 0.81
N LEU A 145 14.89 -10.34 2.11
CA LEU A 145 15.88 -10.82 3.09
C LEU A 145 15.54 -12.26 3.45
N LYS A 146 16.54 -13.17 3.32
CA LYS A 146 16.36 -14.56 3.74
C LYS A 146 16.63 -14.65 5.23
N UNK A 147 15.78 -15.09 5.90
CA UNK A 147 15.92 -15.23 7.28
C UNK A 147 16.97 -16.26 7.47
N UNK A 148 17.84 -16.05 7.71
CA UNK A 148 18.83 -16.97 7.98
C UNK A 148 18.30 -17.85 8.98
N UNK A 149 18.18 -18.66 8.66
CA UNK A 149 17.63 -19.57 9.51
C UNK A 149 18.51 -19.81 10.67
N UNK A 150 18.49 -19.11 11.12
CA UNK A 150 18.97 -19.25 12.37
C UNK A 150 18.10 -20.05 13.26
N UNK A 151 17.19 -20.10 12.84
CA UNK A 151 16.40 -20.89 13.49
C UNK A 151 16.66 -22.21 13.00
N PRO A 152 16.55 -23.16 13.95
CA PRO A 152 16.61 -24.52 13.47
C PRO A 152 15.43 -24.79 12.53
N ARG A 153 15.71 -25.41 11.42
CA ARG A 153 14.66 -25.84 10.47
C ARG A 153 13.68 -26.73 11.23
N ARG A 154 12.50 -26.23 11.51
CA ARG A 154 11.40 -27.11 11.94
C ARG A 154 11.01 -27.94 10.73
N CYS A 155 11.53 -29.11 10.67
CA CYS A 155 11.02 -30.15 9.78
C CYS A 155 9.66 -30.57 10.32
N ASP A 156 8.60 -29.91 9.82
CA ASP A 156 7.29 -30.51 9.91
C ASP A 156 7.38 -31.78 9.07
N GLY A 157 6.96 -32.91 9.63
CA GLY A 157 7.19 -34.26 9.08
C GLY A 157 6.71 -34.53 7.64
N ASN A 158 6.38 -33.50 6.88
CA ASN A 158 5.95 -33.55 5.48
C ASN A 158 6.97 -32.94 4.48
N GLY A 159 8.19 -32.73 4.88
CA GLY A 159 9.29 -32.38 3.94
C GLY A 159 9.17 -31.04 3.21
N ASN A 160 8.25 -30.15 3.61
CA ASN A 160 8.13 -28.81 3.03
C ASN A 160 9.02 -27.82 3.78
N ASP A 161 10.16 -27.51 3.18
CA ASP A 161 11.05 -26.44 3.64
C ASP A 161 10.31 -25.07 3.58
N ARG A 162 9.72 -24.67 4.68
CA ARG A 162 9.18 -23.30 4.83
C ARG A 162 10.32 -22.36 5.20
N ALA A 163 10.97 -21.82 4.19
CA ALA A 163 11.89 -20.71 4.40
C ALA A 163 11.05 -19.43 4.64
N ASP A 164 10.94 -19.02 5.88
CA ASP A 164 10.29 -17.75 6.24
C ASP A 164 11.18 -16.59 5.81
N LEU A 165 10.68 -15.79 4.88
CA LEU A 165 11.38 -14.63 4.34
C LEU A 165 10.70 -13.34 4.77
N THR A 166 11.50 -12.38 5.21
CA THR A 166 11.02 -11.04 5.53
C THR A 166 11.23 -10.13 4.32
N HIS A 167 10.18 -9.50 3.86
CA HIS A 167 10.22 -8.52 2.78
C HIS A 167 10.11 -7.12 3.40
N TRP A 168 11.09 -6.26 3.12
CA TRP A 168 11.13 -4.90 3.66
C TRP A 168 10.97 -3.87 2.55
N ILE A 169 10.29 -2.78 2.86
CA ILE A 169 10.35 -1.54 2.07
C ILE A 169 11.40 -0.63 2.75
N HIS A 170 12.40 -0.22 2.01
CA HIS A 170 13.42 0.72 2.49
C HIS A 170 12.98 2.16 2.30
#